data_d891b88b723ca4df9cb76c278e019d7a
#
_entry.id   d891b88b723ca4df9cb76c278e019d7a
#
_cell.length_a   1.000
_cell.length_b   1.000
_cell.length_c   1.000
_cell.angle_alpha   90.00
_cell.angle_beta   90.00
_cell.angle_gamma   90.00
#
_symmetry.space_group_name_H-M   'P 1'
#
loop_
_entity.id
_entity.type
_entity.pdbx_description
1 polymer ?
#
loop_
_entity_poly.entity_id
_entity_poly.type
_entity_poly.pdbx_seq_one_letter_code
_entity_poly.pdbx_strand_id
1 'polypeptide(L)'
;MDTKENPRAYPDRPYVGVGVVVFRGEEVLLAQRGKKPRLHSWSIPGGAQELGETIEDAAHREILEETGLEIEILGLVEVVNSINRDEEKRVKFHYTLIDFVAEWKGGNLVPGDDAADARWVPIKKIGDYKLRTLTHEVILEADKLRK
;
A
#
# COMPACT_ATOMS: atom_id res chain seq x y z
N MET A 1 24.30 2.94 -0.36
CA MET A 1 23.36 2.09 0.38
C MET A 1 21.96 2.28 -0.15
N ASP A 2 21.14 3.01 0.61
CA ASP A 2 19.74 3.17 0.22
C ASP A 2 19.56 3.85 -1.14
N THR A 3 20.45 4.78 -1.50
CA THR A 3 20.40 5.47 -2.78
C THR A 3 20.63 4.55 -3.97
N LYS A 4 21.39 3.46 -3.77
CA LYS A 4 21.59 2.45 -4.80
C LYS A 4 20.47 1.43 -4.84
N GLU A 5 19.89 1.11 -3.66
CA GLU A 5 18.83 0.13 -3.53
C GLU A 5 17.45 0.73 -3.81
N ASN A 6 17.31 2.05 -3.63
CA ASN A 6 16.06 2.75 -3.85
C ASN A 6 16.31 4.01 -4.69
N PRO A 7 15.98 3.96 -5.99
CA PRO A 7 16.22 5.09 -6.89
C PRO A 7 15.38 6.33 -6.55
N ARG A 8 14.40 6.21 -5.64
CA ARG A 8 13.58 7.34 -5.23
C ARG A 8 14.12 8.06 -3.99
N ALA A 9 15.27 7.62 -3.46
CA ALA A 9 15.93 8.32 -2.34
C ALA A 9 16.48 9.66 -2.81
N TYR A 10 16.38 10.67 -1.95
CA TYR A 10 16.81 12.05 -2.22
C TYR A 10 16.21 12.61 -3.51
N PRO A 11 14.88 12.64 -3.57
CA PRO A 11 14.19 13.02 -4.80
C PRO A 11 14.26 14.52 -5.08
N ASP A 12 14.04 14.90 -6.34
CA ASP A 12 13.90 16.29 -6.75
C ASP A 12 12.43 16.76 -6.74
N ARG A 13 11.53 15.86 -6.44
CA ARG A 13 10.09 16.15 -6.39
C ARG A 13 9.39 15.06 -5.55
N PRO A 14 8.17 15.33 -5.06
CA PRO A 14 7.40 14.25 -4.42
C PRO A 14 6.95 13.23 -5.46
N TYR A 15 6.82 11.99 -5.02
CA TYR A 15 6.20 10.91 -5.80
C TYR A 15 4.81 10.65 -5.29
N VAL A 16 3.92 10.20 -6.17
CA VAL A 16 2.57 9.80 -5.77
C VAL A 16 2.55 8.29 -5.60
N GLY A 17 2.18 7.84 -4.41
CA GLY A 17 1.97 6.43 -4.11
C GLY A 17 0.49 6.17 -3.92
N VAL A 18 0.03 4.98 -4.31
CA VAL A 18 -1.33 4.55 -4.05
C VAL A 18 -1.31 3.34 -3.14
N GLY A 19 -2.21 3.31 -2.16
CA GLY A 19 -2.42 2.17 -1.31
C GLY A 19 -3.88 1.76 -1.42
N VAL A 20 -4.16 0.48 -1.26
CA VAL A 20 -5.53 -0.01 -1.39
C VAL A 20 -5.88 -0.93 -0.24
N VAL A 21 -6.92 -0.57 0.49
CA VAL A 21 -7.50 -1.46 1.51
C VAL A 21 -8.54 -2.30 0.80
N VAL A 22 -8.21 -3.56 0.54
CA VAL A 22 -9.08 -4.48 -0.21
C VAL A 22 -9.78 -5.40 0.77
N PHE A 23 -11.10 -5.43 0.70
CA PHE A 23 -11.90 -6.30 1.55
C PHE A 23 -12.50 -7.46 0.79
N ARG A 24 -12.61 -8.59 1.48
CA ARG A 24 -13.39 -9.75 1.06
C ARG A 24 -14.19 -10.19 2.28
N GLY A 25 -15.47 -9.77 2.35
CA GLY A 25 -16.26 -9.98 3.55
C GLY A 25 -15.64 -9.29 4.76
N GLU A 26 -15.39 -10.03 5.83
CA GLU A 26 -14.76 -9.50 7.04
C GLU A 26 -13.24 -9.70 7.07
N GLU A 27 -12.65 -9.92 5.91
CA GLU A 27 -11.21 -10.05 5.76
C GLU A 27 -10.63 -8.88 4.96
N VAL A 28 -9.41 -8.51 5.28
CA VAL A 28 -8.65 -7.48 4.58
C VAL A 28 -7.37 -8.06 4.03
N LEU A 29 -6.98 -7.58 2.87
CA LEU A 29 -5.76 -8.03 2.20
C LEU A 29 -4.55 -7.32 2.79
N LEU A 30 -3.59 -8.10 3.29
CA LEU A 30 -2.29 -7.60 3.72
C LEU A 30 -1.19 -8.23 2.88
N ALA A 31 -0.16 -7.46 2.62
CA ALA A 31 1.02 -7.91 1.89
C ALA A 31 2.26 -7.74 2.76
N GLN A 32 3.16 -8.71 2.70
CA GLN A 32 4.43 -8.65 3.40
C GLN A 32 5.52 -8.20 2.44
N ARG A 33 6.27 -7.23 2.85
CA ARG A 33 7.33 -6.67 2.02
C ARG A 33 8.46 -7.68 1.83
N GLY A 34 8.84 -7.91 0.58
CA GLY A 34 9.88 -8.90 0.22
C GLY A 34 11.25 -8.30 0.02
N LYS A 35 11.43 -6.98 0.24
CA LYS A 35 12.73 -6.32 0.06
C LYS A 35 12.89 -5.12 0.99
N LYS A 36 14.13 -4.67 1.13
CA LYS A 36 14.45 -3.51 1.95
C LYS A 36 13.94 -2.21 1.31
N PRO A 37 13.67 -1.15 2.09
CA PRO A 37 13.70 -1.14 3.55
C PRO A 37 12.48 -1.85 4.15
N ARG A 38 12.51 -2.10 5.44
CA ARG A 38 11.44 -2.75 6.21
C ARG A 38 11.05 -4.13 5.67
N LEU A 39 12.08 -4.92 5.29
CA LEU A 39 11.91 -6.30 4.88
C LEU A 39 11.02 -7.06 5.89
N HIS A 40 10.06 -7.83 5.37
CA HIS A 40 9.11 -8.65 6.12
C HIS A 40 8.06 -7.87 6.92
N SER A 41 7.98 -6.54 6.77
CA SER A 41 6.88 -5.78 7.39
C SER A 41 5.58 -6.01 6.61
N TRP A 42 4.46 -6.02 7.34
CA TRP A 42 3.14 -6.15 6.74
C TRP A 42 2.52 -4.78 6.55
N SER A 43 1.77 -4.63 5.47
CA SER A 43 1.05 -3.39 5.15
C SER A 43 -0.06 -3.68 4.15
N ILE A 44 -0.80 -2.64 3.80
CA ILE A 44 -1.73 -2.73 2.67
C ILE A 44 -0.91 -2.72 1.37
N PRO A 45 -1.36 -3.41 0.33
CA PRO A 45 -0.66 -3.39 -0.95
C PRO A 45 -0.81 -2.05 -1.67
N GLY A 46 0.12 -1.77 -2.55
CA GLY A 46 0.13 -0.53 -3.33
C GLY A 46 1.49 -0.28 -3.95
N GLY A 47 1.65 0.88 -4.57
CA GLY A 47 2.90 1.27 -5.19
C GLY A 47 2.80 2.63 -5.84
N ALA A 48 3.80 3.00 -6.63
CA ALA A 48 3.88 4.32 -7.20
C ALA A 48 3.07 4.44 -8.50
N GLN A 49 2.41 5.59 -8.65
CA GLN A 49 1.77 5.96 -9.90
C GLN A 49 2.84 6.14 -10.99
N GLU A 50 2.56 5.64 -12.18
CA GLU A 50 3.43 5.82 -13.32
C GLU A 50 2.96 7.00 -14.19
N LEU A 51 3.87 7.56 -14.95
CA LEU A 51 3.56 8.67 -15.85
C LEU A 51 2.49 8.26 -16.84
N GLY A 52 1.44 9.07 -16.95
CA GLY A 52 0.32 8.81 -17.86
C GLY A 52 -0.78 7.95 -17.27
N GLU A 53 -0.61 7.45 -16.05
CA GLU A 53 -1.62 6.69 -15.33
C GLU A 53 -2.49 7.58 -14.46
N THR A 54 -3.78 7.27 -14.37
CA THR A 54 -4.60 7.87 -13.29
C THR A 54 -4.27 7.15 -11.98
N ILE A 55 -4.62 7.74 -10.84
CA ILE A 55 -4.41 7.08 -9.57
C ILE A 55 -5.26 5.81 -9.44
N GLU A 56 -6.44 5.79 -10.04
CA GLU A 56 -7.29 4.60 -10.07
C GLU A 56 -6.64 3.48 -10.90
N ASP A 57 -6.10 3.81 -12.06
CA ASP A 57 -5.38 2.83 -12.89
C ASP A 57 -4.15 2.29 -12.17
N ALA A 58 -3.42 3.15 -11.45
CA ALA A 58 -2.29 2.72 -10.65
C ALA A 58 -2.71 1.74 -9.57
N ALA A 59 -3.84 2.01 -8.90
CA ALA A 59 -4.37 1.11 -7.87
C ALA A 59 -4.71 -0.26 -8.44
N HIS A 60 -5.44 -0.31 -9.57
CA HIS A 60 -5.79 -1.57 -10.22
C HIS A 60 -4.55 -2.35 -10.65
N ARG A 61 -3.59 -1.66 -11.27
CA ARG A 61 -2.35 -2.27 -11.75
C ARG A 61 -1.52 -2.85 -10.60
N GLU A 62 -1.31 -2.06 -9.55
CA GLU A 62 -0.50 -2.50 -8.41
C GLU A 62 -1.12 -3.70 -7.69
N ILE A 63 -2.44 -3.70 -7.51
CA ILE A 63 -3.10 -4.84 -6.87
C ILE A 63 -2.98 -6.09 -7.75
N LEU A 64 -3.15 -5.96 -9.06
CA LEU A 64 -3.01 -7.08 -9.98
C LEU A 64 -1.57 -7.62 -9.97
N GLU A 65 -0.57 -6.74 -10.04
CA GLU A 65 0.84 -7.15 -10.04
C GLU A 65 1.28 -7.80 -8.73
N GLU A 66 0.86 -7.24 -7.60
CA GLU A 66 1.30 -7.72 -6.29
C GLU A 66 0.53 -8.93 -5.78
N THR A 67 -0.71 -9.08 -6.19
CA THR A 67 -1.61 -10.07 -5.57
C THR A 67 -2.38 -10.94 -6.55
N GLY A 68 -2.39 -10.60 -7.82
CA GLY A 68 -3.18 -11.33 -8.82
C GLY A 68 -4.68 -11.07 -8.76
N LEU A 69 -5.10 -10.08 -7.99
CA LEU A 69 -6.52 -9.83 -7.75
C LEU A 69 -7.08 -8.70 -8.61
N GLU A 70 -8.37 -8.81 -8.91
CA GLU A 70 -9.15 -7.76 -9.52
C GLU A 70 -10.05 -7.13 -8.45
N ILE A 71 -10.18 -5.80 -8.47
CA ILE A 71 -10.88 -5.07 -7.44
C ILE A 71 -11.88 -4.09 -8.03
N GLU A 72 -12.81 -3.69 -7.21
CA GLU A 72 -13.68 -2.54 -7.47
C GLU A 72 -13.36 -1.47 -6.44
N ILE A 73 -12.94 -0.30 -6.89
CA ILE A 73 -12.66 0.82 -6.01
C ILE A 73 -13.98 1.41 -5.54
N LEU A 74 -14.17 1.48 -4.22
CA LEU A 74 -15.39 2.01 -3.61
C LEU A 74 -15.26 3.50 -3.27
N GLY A 75 -14.05 3.99 -3.04
CA GLY A 75 -13.84 5.39 -2.71
C GLY A 75 -12.47 5.69 -2.19
N LEU A 76 -12.25 6.97 -1.93
CA LEU A 76 -11.03 7.48 -1.33
C LEU A 76 -11.16 7.43 0.19
N VAL A 77 -10.16 6.90 0.86
CA VAL A 77 -10.11 6.91 2.32
C VAL A 77 -9.42 8.18 2.80
N GLU A 78 -8.21 8.43 2.31
CA GLU A 78 -7.36 9.47 2.86
C GLU A 78 -6.21 9.81 1.92
N VAL A 79 -5.70 11.04 2.03
CA VAL A 79 -4.46 11.47 1.41
C VAL A 79 -3.47 11.73 2.54
N VAL A 80 -2.31 11.08 2.48
CA VAL A 80 -1.30 11.18 3.53
C VAL A 80 -0.03 11.79 2.95
N ASN A 81 0.50 12.78 3.62
CA ASN A 81 1.81 13.34 3.29
C ASN A 81 2.89 12.56 4.03
N SER A 82 3.79 11.94 3.29
CA SER A 82 4.86 11.15 3.86
C SER A 82 6.21 11.77 3.49
N ILE A 83 6.81 12.44 4.47
CA ILE A 83 8.09 13.13 4.27
C ILE A 83 9.06 12.57 5.31
N ASN A 84 10.12 11.91 4.83
CA ASN A 84 11.16 11.36 5.68
C ASN A 84 12.45 12.14 5.46
N ARG A 85 13.05 12.59 6.54
CA ARG A 85 14.29 13.36 6.50
C ARG A 85 15.43 12.54 7.14
N ASP A 86 16.65 12.76 6.63
CA ASP A 86 17.82 12.14 7.22
C ASP A 86 18.32 12.96 8.42
N GLU A 87 19.44 12.54 8.98
CA GLU A 87 20.03 13.19 10.16
C GLU A 87 20.41 14.65 9.91
N GLU A 88 20.69 15.01 8.66
CA GLU A 88 21.01 16.37 8.25
C GLU A 88 19.79 17.18 7.86
N LYS A 89 18.58 16.61 8.08
CA LYS A 89 17.28 17.22 7.77
C LYS A 89 17.01 17.37 6.27
N ARG A 90 17.79 16.67 5.43
CA ARG A 90 17.51 16.63 3.99
C ARG A 90 16.35 15.67 3.74
N VAL A 91 15.51 15.98 2.78
CA VAL A 91 14.40 15.11 2.40
C VAL A 91 14.97 13.85 1.76
N LYS A 92 14.84 12.71 2.44
CA LYS A 92 15.31 11.43 1.94
C LYS A 92 14.26 10.74 1.10
N PHE A 93 13.00 10.78 1.55
CA PHE A 93 11.85 10.26 0.79
C PHE A 93 10.68 11.21 0.92
N HIS A 94 9.95 11.40 -0.16
CA HIS A 94 8.77 12.25 -0.15
C HIS A 94 7.70 11.65 -1.05
N TYR A 95 6.59 11.22 -0.42
CA TYR A 95 5.43 10.67 -1.12
C TYR A 95 4.16 11.39 -0.73
N THR A 96 3.30 11.62 -1.71
CA THR A 96 1.88 11.90 -1.46
C THR A 96 1.17 10.57 -1.63
N LEU A 97 0.63 10.03 -0.55
CA LEU A 97 0.01 8.72 -0.54
C LEU A 97 -1.50 8.88 -0.67
N ILE A 98 -2.07 8.18 -1.65
CA ILE A 98 -3.51 8.16 -1.90
C ILE A 98 -4.00 6.78 -1.50
N ASP A 99 -4.83 6.70 -0.47
CA ASP A 99 -5.36 5.43 0.03
C ASP A 99 -6.82 5.25 -0.39
N PHE A 100 -7.08 4.17 -1.10
CA PHE A 100 -8.42 3.79 -1.54
C PHE A 100 -8.98 2.65 -0.70
N VAL A 101 -10.31 2.57 -0.63
CA VAL A 101 -11.03 1.40 -0.18
C VAL A 101 -11.60 0.68 -1.40
N ALA A 102 -11.46 -0.64 -1.42
CA ALA A 102 -11.89 -1.46 -2.55
C ALA A 102 -12.43 -2.80 -2.06
N GLU A 103 -13.13 -3.47 -2.96
CA GLU A 103 -13.68 -4.80 -2.72
C GLU A 103 -13.12 -5.77 -3.75
N TRP A 104 -12.78 -6.98 -3.29
CA TRP A 104 -12.35 -8.05 -4.18
C TRP A 104 -13.47 -8.43 -5.15
N LYS A 105 -13.14 -8.56 -6.43
CA LYS A 105 -14.09 -8.93 -7.47
C LYS A 105 -13.70 -10.18 -8.23
N GLY A 106 -12.45 -10.55 -8.23
CA GLY A 106 -12.01 -11.74 -8.97
C GLY A 106 -10.53 -12.02 -8.78
N GLY A 107 -10.09 -13.12 -9.35
CA GLY A 107 -8.72 -13.57 -9.25
C GLY A 107 -8.44 -14.37 -8.00
N ASN A 108 -7.31 -15.07 -8.02
CA ASN A 108 -6.80 -15.84 -6.88
C ASN A 108 -5.58 -15.15 -6.32
N LEU A 109 -5.47 -15.15 -5.00
CA LEU A 109 -4.37 -14.49 -4.33
C LEU A 109 -3.05 -15.21 -4.58
N VAL A 110 -2.15 -14.56 -5.29
CA VAL A 110 -0.80 -15.05 -5.57
C VAL A 110 0.16 -13.89 -5.36
N PRO A 111 1.06 -13.97 -4.38
CA PRO A 111 2.03 -12.87 -4.16
C PRO A 111 2.87 -12.63 -5.41
N GLY A 112 3.04 -11.35 -5.78
CA GLY A 112 3.92 -10.95 -6.87
C GLY A 112 5.38 -10.99 -6.45
N ASP A 113 6.26 -10.61 -7.38
CA ASP A 113 7.72 -10.72 -7.18
C ASP A 113 8.25 -9.88 -6.03
N ASP A 114 7.63 -8.74 -5.75
CA ASP A 114 8.09 -7.82 -4.71
C ASP A 114 7.51 -8.12 -3.33
N ALA A 115 6.57 -9.04 -3.23
CA ALA A 115 5.95 -9.43 -1.97
C ALA A 115 6.50 -10.77 -1.50
N ALA A 116 6.89 -10.85 -0.22
CA ALA A 116 7.28 -12.12 0.38
C ALA A 116 6.07 -13.00 0.66
N ASP A 117 4.92 -12.39 0.93
CA ASP A 117 3.66 -13.08 1.20
C ASP A 117 2.49 -12.11 1.01
N ALA A 118 1.30 -12.67 0.88
CA ALA A 118 0.07 -11.89 0.85
C ALA A 118 -1.03 -12.76 1.46
N ARG A 119 -1.89 -12.16 2.27
CA ARG A 119 -2.91 -12.90 3.02
C ARG A 119 -4.21 -12.15 3.14
N TRP A 120 -5.29 -12.90 3.16
CA TRP A 120 -6.56 -12.43 3.66
C TRP A 120 -6.57 -12.59 5.18
N VAL A 121 -6.72 -11.49 5.89
CA VAL A 121 -6.62 -11.46 7.35
C VAL A 121 -7.95 -10.97 7.93
N PRO A 122 -8.55 -11.71 8.87
CA PRO A 122 -9.74 -11.19 9.55
C PRO A 122 -9.46 -9.81 10.16
N ILE A 123 -10.37 -8.88 9.96
CA ILE A 123 -10.20 -7.51 10.47
C ILE A 123 -9.89 -7.52 11.97
N LYS A 124 -10.50 -8.44 12.70
CA LYS A 124 -10.27 -8.57 14.14
C LYS A 124 -8.84 -8.97 14.51
N LYS A 125 -8.08 -9.50 13.55
CA LYS A 125 -6.73 -10.04 13.80
C LYS A 125 -5.60 -9.20 13.21
N ILE A 126 -5.91 -8.06 12.62
CA ILE A 126 -4.85 -7.22 12.02
C ILE A 126 -3.84 -6.73 13.05
N GLY A 127 -4.23 -6.62 14.32
CA GLY A 127 -3.31 -6.25 15.39
C GLY A 127 -2.15 -7.22 15.57
N ASP A 128 -2.31 -8.48 15.18
CA ASP A 128 -1.25 -9.49 15.28
C ASP A 128 -0.13 -9.27 14.26
N TYR A 129 -0.35 -8.42 13.26
CA TYR A 129 0.59 -8.20 12.16
C TYR A 129 1.54 -7.03 12.40
N LYS A 130 1.42 -6.37 13.55
CA LYS A 130 2.30 -5.24 13.94
C LYS A 130 2.36 -4.15 12.89
N LEU A 131 1.20 -3.78 12.36
CA LEU A 131 1.09 -2.73 11.37
C LEU A 131 1.51 -1.39 11.97
N ARG A 132 2.02 -0.50 11.10
CA ARG A 132 2.24 0.88 11.50
C ARG A 132 0.91 1.50 11.91
N THR A 133 0.94 2.43 12.89
CA THR A 133 -0.27 3.04 13.43
C THR A 133 -1.17 3.64 12.33
N LEU A 134 -0.57 4.38 11.39
CA LEU A 134 -1.33 4.99 10.29
C LEU A 134 -1.99 3.93 9.41
N THR A 135 -1.30 2.83 9.13
CA THR A 135 -1.86 1.73 8.34
C THR A 135 -3.05 1.10 9.03
N HIS A 136 -2.91 0.83 10.33
CA HIS A 136 -3.99 0.27 11.13
C HIS A 136 -5.22 1.19 11.10
N GLU A 137 -5.01 2.49 11.31
CA GLU A 137 -6.08 3.48 11.30
C GLU A 137 -6.78 3.58 9.94
N VAL A 138 -6.02 3.55 8.85
CA VAL A 138 -6.56 3.59 7.50
C VAL A 138 -7.48 2.40 7.24
N ILE A 139 -7.06 1.20 7.68
CA ILE A 139 -7.89 0.00 7.52
C ILE A 139 -9.22 0.15 8.26
N LEU A 140 -9.18 0.62 9.50
CA LEU A 140 -10.40 0.81 10.28
C LEU A 140 -11.32 1.88 9.67
N GLU A 141 -10.75 2.96 9.16
CA GLU A 141 -11.52 4.01 8.48
C GLU A 141 -12.13 3.49 7.20
N ALA A 142 -11.36 2.73 6.42
CA ALA A 142 -11.85 2.10 5.19
C ALA A 142 -13.02 1.16 5.48
N ASP A 143 -12.95 0.41 6.57
CA ASP A 143 -14.03 -0.50 6.97
C ASP A 143 -15.34 0.26 7.26
N LYS A 144 -15.24 1.43 7.87
CA LYS A 144 -16.40 2.28 8.09
C LYS A 144 -16.98 2.81 6.78
N LEU A 145 -16.11 3.24 5.86
CA LEU A 145 -16.53 3.84 4.61
C LEU A 145 -17.24 2.85 3.67
N ARG A 146 -16.86 1.58 3.71
CA ARG A 146 -17.50 0.57 2.85
C ARG A 146 -18.85 0.10 3.35
N LYS A 147 -19.19 0.44 4.58
CA LYS A 147 -20.48 0.10 5.22
C LYS A 147 -21.42 1.31 5.18
#